data_b5918f5db9494c43092f75ef9cf31543
#
_entry.id   b5918f5db9494c43092f75ef9cf31543
#
_cell.length_a   1.000
_cell.length_b   1.000
_cell.length_c   1.000
_cell.angle_alpha   90.00
_cell.angle_beta   90.00
_cell.angle_gamma   90.00
#
_symmetry.space_group_name_H-M   'P 1'
#
loop_
_entity.id
_entity.type
_entity.pdbx_description
1 polymer ?
#
loop_
_entity_poly.entity_id
_entity_poly.type
_entity_poly.pdbx_seq_one_letter_code
_entity_poly.pdbx_strand_id
1 'polypeptide(L)'
;MKVEFLRGASHELKTPLASLKILIENMRENIGRYKDRDQYLGVALGIVDELNHHVLQILSLSSVQELRDDRETIDLLQMTQNLVKDYALLAKERELQIDNSLTHQQAYLNPSVMKLILSNLISNAIKHSVLGGLVRIGEREGELFIENSCSSEEQEKLAQSFSDNASRKVKGSGMGLFVVKSLLEHEKLAYRFEMEENRLTFFIDFPKVAQD
;
A
#
# COMPACT_ATOMS: atom_id res chain seq x y z
N MET A 1 14.47 -13.80 -7.13
CA MET A 1 13.48 -12.71 -7.28
C MET A 1 12.14 -13.20 -7.83
N LYS A 2 12.02 -13.65 -9.11
CA LYS A 2 10.72 -14.09 -9.69
C LYS A 2 10.04 -15.25 -8.94
N VAL A 3 10.81 -16.25 -8.49
CA VAL A 3 10.28 -17.43 -7.77
C VAL A 3 9.85 -17.09 -6.34
N GLU A 4 10.60 -16.26 -5.63
CA GLU A 4 10.24 -15.80 -4.27
C GLU A 4 9.01 -14.91 -4.30
N PHE A 5 8.92 -14.03 -5.28
CA PHE A 5 7.73 -13.20 -5.52
C PHE A 5 6.48 -14.05 -5.73
N LEU A 6 6.51 -14.98 -6.69
CA LEU A 6 5.37 -15.87 -6.96
C LEU A 6 4.99 -16.72 -5.75
N ARG A 7 5.97 -17.10 -4.92
CA ARG A 7 5.72 -17.85 -3.68
C ARG A 7 5.06 -16.97 -2.62
N GLY A 8 5.53 -15.73 -2.42
CA GLY A 8 4.93 -14.75 -1.53
C GLY A 8 3.50 -14.40 -1.96
N ALA A 9 3.33 -14.04 -3.22
CA ALA A 9 2.04 -13.74 -3.83
C ALA A 9 1.03 -14.89 -3.67
N SER A 10 1.48 -16.13 -3.92
CA SER A 10 0.63 -17.32 -3.76
C SER A 10 0.21 -17.54 -2.30
N HIS A 11 1.08 -17.22 -1.35
CA HIS A 11 0.77 -17.36 0.07
C HIS A 11 -0.23 -16.30 0.54
N GLU A 12 -0.08 -15.08 0.06
CA GLU A 12 -0.98 -13.97 0.43
C GLU A 12 -2.35 -14.05 -0.24
N LEU A 13 -2.47 -14.67 -1.42
CA LEU A 13 -3.75 -14.97 -2.01
C LEU A 13 -4.47 -16.14 -1.31
N LYS A 14 -3.73 -17.13 -0.78
CA LYS A 14 -4.33 -18.28 -0.11
C LYS A 14 -5.05 -17.92 1.18
N THR A 15 -4.54 -16.98 1.95
CA THR A 15 -5.10 -16.60 3.26
C THR A 15 -6.51 -15.99 3.12
N PRO A 16 -6.73 -14.91 2.34
CA PRO A 16 -8.08 -14.35 2.14
C PRO A 16 -9.01 -15.34 1.44
N LEU A 17 -8.51 -16.15 0.50
CA LEU A 17 -9.31 -17.17 -0.16
C LEU A 17 -9.80 -18.24 0.82
N ALA A 18 -8.96 -18.69 1.75
CA ALA A 18 -9.36 -19.64 2.80
C ALA A 18 -10.37 -18.99 3.77
N SER A 19 -10.18 -17.73 4.14
CA SER A 19 -11.12 -16.98 4.98
C SER A 19 -12.47 -16.82 4.30
N LEU A 20 -12.48 -16.46 3.02
CA LEU A 20 -13.71 -16.35 2.21
C LEU A 20 -14.45 -17.68 2.14
N LYS A 21 -13.72 -18.78 1.88
CA LYS A 21 -14.29 -20.12 1.84
C LYS A 21 -14.96 -20.50 3.17
N ILE A 22 -14.26 -20.35 4.29
CA ILE A 22 -14.78 -20.62 5.65
C ILE A 22 -16.02 -19.78 5.93
N LEU A 23 -15.99 -18.48 5.56
CA LEU A 23 -17.11 -17.57 5.74
C LEU A 23 -18.36 -18.07 4.99
N ILE A 24 -18.20 -18.40 3.71
CA ILE A 24 -19.29 -18.90 2.87
C ILE A 24 -19.82 -20.26 3.38
N GLU A 25 -18.95 -21.18 3.81
CA GLU A 25 -19.33 -22.46 4.39
C GLU A 25 -20.16 -22.27 5.68
N ASN A 26 -19.72 -21.39 6.58
CA ASN A 26 -20.44 -21.08 7.81
C ASN A 26 -21.81 -20.43 7.55
N MET A 27 -21.90 -19.55 6.54
CA MET A 27 -23.17 -18.94 6.11
C MET A 27 -24.11 -19.99 5.52
N ARG A 28 -23.59 -20.93 4.71
CA ARG A 28 -24.37 -22.00 4.11
C ARG A 28 -24.98 -22.92 5.17
N GLU A 29 -24.17 -23.28 6.16
CA GLU A 29 -24.59 -24.19 7.26
C GLU A 29 -25.34 -23.45 8.40
N ASN A 30 -25.60 -22.13 8.27
CA ASN A 30 -26.26 -21.30 9.28
C ASN A 30 -25.64 -21.39 10.70
N ILE A 31 -24.30 -21.46 10.78
CA ILE A 31 -23.59 -21.65 12.04
C ILE A 31 -23.55 -20.35 12.86
N GLY A 32 -24.09 -20.38 14.09
CA GLY A 32 -23.95 -19.32 15.08
C GLY A 32 -24.31 -17.93 14.55
N ARG A 33 -23.36 -16.99 14.62
CA ARG A 33 -23.51 -15.61 14.17
C ARG A 33 -23.62 -15.43 12.65
N TYR A 34 -23.22 -16.40 11.85
CA TYR A 34 -23.26 -16.34 10.39
C TYR A 34 -24.65 -16.54 9.78
N LYS A 35 -25.70 -16.58 10.63
CA LYS A 35 -27.12 -16.59 10.21
C LYS A 35 -27.55 -15.26 9.58
N ASP A 36 -26.94 -14.14 9.98
CA ASP A 36 -27.17 -12.84 9.34
C ASP A 36 -26.38 -12.79 8.03
N ARG A 37 -27.02 -13.31 6.98
CA ARG A 37 -26.39 -13.46 5.65
C ARG A 37 -26.04 -12.11 5.03
N ASP A 38 -26.89 -11.10 5.20
CA ASP A 38 -26.68 -9.79 4.58
C ASP A 38 -25.42 -9.12 5.14
N GLN A 39 -25.25 -9.16 6.46
CA GLN A 39 -24.03 -8.66 7.11
C GLN A 39 -22.77 -9.37 6.59
N TYR A 40 -22.81 -10.71 6.54
CA TYR A 40 -21.62 -11.48 6.16
C TYR A 40 -21.37 -11.54 4.66
N LEU A 41 -22.37 -11.27 3.81
CA LEU A 41 -22.17 -11.01 2.39
C LEU A 41 -21.33 -9.73 2.18
N GLY A 42 -21.59 -8.66 2.95
CA GLY A 42 -20.76 -7.46 2.94
C GLY A 42 -19.29 -7.76 3.29
N VAL A 43 -19.06 -8.60 4.31
CA VAL A 43 -17.70 -9.06 4.67
C VAL A 43 -17.07 -9.88 3.54
N ALA A 44 -17.83 -10.77 2.90
CA ALA A 44 -17.35 -11.58 1.79
C ALA A 44 -16.95 -10.71 0.59
N LEU A 45 -17.75 -9.70 0.25
CA LEU A 45 -17.43 -8.75 -0.80
C LEU A 45 -16.13 -7.98 -0.50
N GLY A 46 -15.94 -7.52 0.74
CA GLY A 46 -14.69 -6.88 1.15
C GLY A 46 -13.47 -7.78 0.95
N ILE A 47 -13.57 -9.08 1.24
CA ILE A 47 -12.50 -10.05 0.98
C ILE A 47 -12.25 -10.23 -0.52
N VAL A 48 -13.30 -10.22 -1.35
CA VAL A 48 -13.17 -10.29 -2.82
C VAL A 48 -12.46 -9.05 -3.37
N ASP A 49 -12.79 -7.86 -2.86
CA ASP A 49 -12.14 -6.61 -3.26
C ASP A 49 -10.66 -6.60 -2.88
N GLU A 50 -10.31 -7.11 -1.70
CA GLU A 50 -8.92 -7.31 -1.28
C GLU A 50 -8.18 -8.28 -2.20
N LEU A 51 -8.79 -9.41 -2.56
CA LEU A 51 -8.22 -10.36 -3.51
C LEU A 51 -7.99 -9.72 -4.89
N ASN A 52 -8.96 -8.98 -5.41
CA ASN A 52 -8.83 -8.27 -6.68
C ASN A 52 -7.67 -7.26 -6.62
N HIS A 53 -7.53 -6.53 -5.52
CA HIS A 53 -6.41 -5.62 -5.34
C HIS A 53 -5.06 -6.34 -5.37
N HIS A 54 -4.92 -7.46 -4.68
CA HIS A 54 -3.71 -8.29 -4.71
C HIS A 54 -3.39 -8.84 -6.11
N VAL A 55 -4.41 -9.31 -6.84
CA VAL A 55 -4.23 -9.78 -8.24
C VAL A 55 -3.72 -8.67 -9.13
N LEU A 56 -4.30 -7.47 -9.04
CA LEU A 56 -3.84 -6.31 -9.81
C LEU A 56 -2.40 -5.93 -9.46
N GLN A 57 -2.00 -6.00 -8.20
CA GLN A 57 -0.62 -5.78 -7.77
C GLN A 57 0.35 -6.81 -8.38
N ILE A 58 -0.03 -8.09 -8.40
CA ILE A 58 0.77 -9.18 -9.00
C ILE A 58 0.93 -8.96 -10.51
N LEU A 59 -0.17 -8.64 -11.20
CA LEU A 59 -0.17 -8.36 -12.63
C LEU A 59 0.68 -7.13 -12.97
N SER A 60 0.58 -6.08 -12.16
CA SER A 60 1.37 -4.86 -12.33
C SER A 60 2.87 -5.12 -12.20
N LEU A 61 3.30 -5.95 -11.24
CA LEU A 61 4.71 -6.33 -11.13
C LEU A 61 5.18 -7.23 -12.28
N SER A 62 4.31 -8.07 -12.81
CA SER A 62 4.64 -8.89 -13.98
C SER A 62 4.80 -8.01 -15.23
N SER A 63 3.97 -7.00 -15.40
CA SER A 63 4.04 -6.06 -16.52
C SER A 63 5.20 -5.07 -16.39
N VAL A 64 5.59 -4.68 -15.17
CA VAL A 64 6.77 -3.80 -14.94
C VAL A 64 8.06 -4.42 -15.50
N GLN A 65 8.20 -5.75 -15.45
CA GLN A 65 9.36 -6.44 -16.06
C GLN A 65 9.33 -6.45 -17.60
N GLU A 66 8.17 -6.21 -18.20
CA GLU A 66 7.96 -6.10 -19.65
C GLU A 66 7.85 -4.65 -20.11
N LEU A 67 7.68 -3.69 -19.17
CA LEU A 67 7.65 -2.27 -19.48
C LEU A 67 9.01 -1.88 -20.08
N ARG A 68 8.96 -1.35 -21.29
CA ARG A 68 10.07 -0.62 -21.89
C ARG A 68 10.51 0.46 -20.92
N ASP A 69 11.75 0.89 -21.01
CA ASP A 69 12.31 1.98 -20.20
C ASP A 69 11.66 3.33 -20.60
N ASP A 70 10.33 3.40 -20.46
CA ASP A 70 9.50 4.57 -20.79
C ASP A 70 9.58 5.55 -19.61
N ARG A 71 10.80 6.04 -19.33
CA ARG A 71 11.03 7.07 -18.32
C ARG A 71 10.74 8.44 -18.90
N GLU A 72 10.07 9.26 -18.13
CA GLU A 72 9.80 10.66 -18.44
C GLU A 72 9.89 11.52 -17.18
N THR A 73 9.94 12.83 -17.38
CA THR A 73 9.86 13.76 -16.26
C THR A 73 8.42 13.84 -15.78
N ILE A 74 8.17 13.41 -14.56
CA ILE A 74 6.85 13.39 -13.91
C ILE A 74 6.76 14.47 -12.84
N ASP A 75 5.58 15.07 -12.72
CA ASP A 75 5.22 15.98 -11.63
C ASP A 75 4.60 15.17 -10.48
N LEU A 76 5.37 15.01 -9.40
CA LEU A 76 4.95 14.24 -8.22
C LEU A 76 3.82 14.93 -7.46
N LEU A 77 3.76 16.28 -7.47
CA LEU A 77 2.67 17.02 -6.85
C LEU A 77 1.34 16.69 -7.54
N GLN A 78 1.30 16.77 -8.88
CA GLN A 78 0.09 16.47 -9.64
C GLN A 78 -0.33 15.01 -9.46
N MET A 79 0.63 14.08 -9.47
CA MET A 79 0.36 12.65 -9.29
C MET A 79 -0.22 12.36 -7.91
N THR A 80 0.36 12.90 -6.83
CA THR A 80 -0.14 12.72 -5.46
C THR A 80 -1.51 13.36 -5.27
N GLN A 81 -1.76 14.55 -5.82
CA GLN A 81 -3.07 15.20 -5.78
C GLN A 81 -4.16 14.36 -6.45
N ASN A 82 -3.87 13.74 -7.58
CA ASN A 82 -4.81 12.86 -8.26
C ASN A 82 -5.11 11.61 -7.43
N LEU A 83 -4.08 10.98 -6.87
CA LEU A 83 -4.27 9.82 -6.00
C LEU A 83 -5.06 10.16 -4.72
N VAL A 84 -4.81 11.31 -4.10
CA VAL A 84 -5.59 11.77 -2.94
C VAL A 84 -7.07 11.93 -3.31
N LYS A 85 -7.39 12.44 -4.51
CA LYS A 85 -8.78 12.52 -5.00
C LYS A 85 -9.39 11.12 -5.20
N ASP A 86 -8.63 10.18 -5.76
CA ASP A 86 -9.10 8.80 -5.98
C ASP A 86 -9.45 8.11 -4.65
N TYR A 87 -8.73 8.41 -3.57
CA TYR A 87 -8.96 7.87 -2.23
C TYR A 87 -9.83 8.74 -1.31
N ALA A 88 -10.39 9.84 -1.80
CA ALA A 88 -11.14 10.80 -0.97
C ALA A 88 -12.34 10.17 -0.24
N LEU A 89 -13.05 9.25 -0.89
CA LEU A 89 -14.19 8.56 -0.27
C LEU A 89 -13.73 7.69 0.91
N LEU A 90 -12.67 6.89 0.71
CA LEU A 90 -12.11 6.04 1.76
C LEU A 90 -11.58 6.86 2.95
N ALA A 91 -10.93 7.99 2.68
CA ALA A 91 -10.46 8.90 3.72
C ALA A 91 -11.63 9.50 4.50
N LYS A 92 -12.72 9.89 3.81
CA LYS A 92 -13.92 10.42 4.43
C LYS A 92 -14.62 9.40 5.34
N GLU A 93 -14.75 8.16 4.90
CA GLU A 93 -15.33 7.07 5.70
C GLU A 93 -14.55 6.80 6.98
N ARG A 94 -13.27 7.09 7.00
CA ARG A 94 -12.38 6.97 8.15
C ARG A 94 -12.18 8.29 8.90
N GLU A 95 -12.90 9.34 8.52
CA GLU A 95 -12.81 10.69 9.12
C GLU A 95 -11.40 11.28 9.10
N LEU A 96 -10.56 10.87 8.15
CA LEU A 96 -9.16 11.28 8.08
C LEU A 96 -9.02 12.68 7.49
N GLN A 97 -8.05 13.42 8.02
CA GLN A 97 -7.53 14.62 7.38
C GLN A 97 -6.34 14.23 6.48
N ILE A 98 -6.33 14.73 5.25
CA ILE A 98 -5.18 14.55 4.34
C ILE A 98 -4.57 15.91 4.06
N ASP A 99 -3.31 16.07 4.43
CA ASP A 99 -2.49 17.24 4.14
C ASP A 99 -1.45 16.88 3.07
N ASN A 100 -1.60 17.45 1.88
CA ASN A 100 -0.61 17.31 0.81
C ASN A 100 0.10 18.65 0.63
N SER A 101 1.22 18.80 1.32
CA SER A 101 2.09 19.98 1.29
C SER A 101 3.30 19.81 0.36
N LEU A 102 3.27 18.79 -0.50
CA LEU A 102 4.32 18.57 -1.50
C LEU A 102 4.41 19.81 -2.41
N THR A 103 5.62 20.30 -2.63
CA THR A 103 5.92 21.36 -3.58
C THR A 103 6.25 20.76 -4.94
N HIS A 104 6.61 21.58 -5.93
CA HIS A 104 7.00 21.10 -7.26
C HIS A 104 8.24 20.23 -7.19
N GLN A 105 8.03 18.92 -7.10
CA GLN A 105 9.10 17.93 -7.17
C GLN A 105 8.95 17.14 -8.48
N GLN A 106 9.96 17.23 -9.33
CA GLN A 106 10.04 16.47 -10.57
C GLN A 106 10.99 15.29 -10.37
N ALA A 107 10.62 14.16 -10.97
CA ALA A 107 11.45 12.97 -11.00
C ALA A 107 11.48 12.37 -12.41
N TYR A 108 12.62 11.85 -12.86
CA TYR A 108 12.77 11.16 -14.14
C TYR A 108 12.63 9.66 -13.94
N LEU A 109 11.42 9.16 -14.09
CA LEU A 109 11.02 7.79 -13.74
C LEU A 109 9.93 7.27 -14.69
N ASN A 110 9.66 5.96 -14.62
CA ASN A 110 8.49 5.40 -15.28
C ASN A 110 7.19 5.82 -14.53
N PRO A 111 6.25 6.54 -15.17
CA PRO A 111 5.05 7.06 -14.51
C PRO A 111 4.15 5.98 -13.94
N SER A 112 4.02 4.85 -14.64
CA SER A 112 3.17 3.73 -14.20
C SER A 112 3.72 3.07 -12.94
N VAL A 113 5.05 2.91 -12.88
CA VAL A 113 5.73 2.37 -11.69
C VAL A 113 5.57 3.32 -10.51
N MET A 114 5.81 4.63 -10.73
CA MET A 114 5.68 5.62 -9.67
C MET A 114 4.26 5.74 -9.15
N LYS A 115 3.27 5.76 -10.06
CA LYS A 115 1.85 5.74 -9.69
C LYS A 115 1.51 4.53 -8.82
N LEU A 116 2.03 3.35 -9.14
CA LEU A 116 1.80 2.14 -8.37
C LEU A 116 2.45 2.20 -6.98
N ILE A 117 3.68 2.72 -6.86
CA ILE A 117 4.35 2.94 -5.58
C ILE A 117 3.52 3.88 -4.70
N LEU A 118 3.21 5.08 -5.20
CA LEU A 118 2.47 6.09 -4.45
C LEU A 118 1.06 5.64 -4.09
N SER A 119 0.35 4.97 -5.00
CA SER A 119 -0.97 4.41 -4.76
C SER A 119 -0.95 3.41 -3.59
N ASN A 120 0.02 2.50 -3.55
CA ASN A 120 0.18 1.56 -2.45
C ASN A 120 0.50 2.26 -1.13
N LEU A 121 1.42 3.21 -1.12
CA LEU A 121 1.78 3.94 0.10
C LEU A 121 0.64 4.80 0.63
N ILE A 122 -0.05 5.55 -0.23
CA ILE A 122 -1.18 6.41 0.17
C ILE A 122 -2.35 5.55 0.67
N SER A 123 -2.71 4.48 -0.05
CA SER A 123 -3.79 3.60 0.39
C SER A 123 -3.47 2.91 1.72
N ASN A 124 -2.22 2.49 1.94
CA ASN A 124 -1.76 1.94 3.21
C ASN A 124 -1.84 2.99 4.33
N ALA A 125 -1.36 4.21 4.08
CA ALA A 125 -1.45 5.31 5.05
C ALA A 125 -2.90 5.56 5.48
N ILE A 126 -3.85 5.57 4.54
CA ILE A 126 -5.27 5.74 4.83
C ILE A 126 -5.83 4.55 5.60
N LYS A 127 -5.57 3.32 5.15
CA LYS A 127 -6.11 2.08 5.76
C LYS A 127 -5.62 1.86 7.19
N HIS A 128 -4.37 2.19 7.46
CA HIS A 128 -3.70 1.95 8.75
C HIS A 128 -3.67 3.16 9.67
N SER A 129 -4.23 4.30 9.26
CA SER A 129 -4.44 5.43 10.16
C SER A 129 -5.46 5.12 11.23
N VAL A 130 -5.30 5.70 12.43
CA VAL A 130 -6.36 5.73 13.43
C VAL A 130 -7.56 6.51 12.91
N LEU A 131 -8.76 6.17 13.35
CA LEU A 131 -9.98 6.89 12.97
C LEU A 131 -9.87 8.38 13.39
N GLY A 132 -10.24 9.30 12.51
CA GLY A 132 -10.08 10.75 12.76
C GLY A 132 -8.63 11.24 12.71
N GLY A 133 -7.69 10.40 12.30
CA GLY A 133 -6.26 10.72 12.26
C GLY A 133 -5.85 11.59 11.08
N LEU A 134 -4.54 11.72 10.89
CA LEU A 134 -3.93 12.59 9.88
C LEU A 134 -3.03 11.76 8.96
N VAL A 135 -3.15 11.99 7.65
CA VAL A 135 -2.20 11.54 6.63
C VAL A 135 -1.51 12.76 6.04
N ARG A 136 -0.19 12.78 6.03
CA ARG A 136 0.60 13.87 5.44
C ARG A 136 1.44 13.35 4.27
N ILE A 137 1.48 14.14 3.21
CA ILE A 137 2.34 13.92 2.04
C ILE A 137 3.13 15.20 1.87
N GLY A 138 4.44 15.11 1.76
CA GLY A 138 5.28 16.29 1.66
C GLY A 138 6.71 15.97 1.29
N GLU A 139 7.58 16.96 1.48
CA GLU A 139 9.01 16.86 1.28
C GLU A 139 9.75 17.25 2.55
N ARG A 140 10.79 16.48 2.90
CA ARG A 140 11.71 16.79 3.99
C ARG A 140 13.13 16.46 3.53
N GLU A 141 14.01 17.46 3.54
CA GLU A 141 15.44 17.32 3.16
C GLU A 141 15.65 16.77 1.74
N GLY A 142 14.69 16.98 0.84
CA GLY A 142 14.72 16.49 -0.54
C GLY A 142 14.10 15.10 -0.73
N GLU A 143 13.71 14.42 0.34
CA GLU A 143 12.99 13.16 0.29
C GLU A 143 11.47 13.40 0.30
N LEU A 144 10.74 12.72 -0.59
CA LEU A 144 9.29 12.65 -0.48
C LEU A 144 8.92 11.80 0.73
N PHE A 145 7.99 12.27 1.54
CA PHE A 145 7.48 11.47 2.64
C PHE A 145 5.97 11.29 2.57
N ILE A 146 5.52 10.13 3.06
CA ILE A 146 4.13 9.83 3.34
C ILE A 146 4.06 9.39 4.80
N GLU A 147 3.32 10.14 5.61
CA GLU A 147 3.19 9.92 7.05
C GLU A 147 1.73 9.65 7.39
N ASN A 148 1.50 8.74 8.32
CA ASN A 148 0.17 8.51 8.87
C ASN A 148 0.19 8.35 10.39
N SER A 149 -0.92 8.75 11.02
CA SER A 149 -1.19 8.47 12.44
C SER A 149 -1.51 7.00 12.61
N CYS A 150 -0.82 6.30 13.49
CA CYS A 150 -1.07 4.87 13.73
C CYS A 150 -1.03 4.54 15.23
N SER A 151 -1.67 3.45 15.62
CA SER A 151 -1.60 2.95 16.99
C SER A 151 -0.27 2.23 17.26
N SER A 152 0.12 2.10 18.52
CA SER A 152 1.32 1.35 18.92
C SER A 152 1.26 -0.11 18.46
N GLU A 153 0.07 -0.72 18.45
CA GLU A 153 -0.13 -2.10 17.98
C GLU A 153 0.12 -2.21 16.45
N GLU A 154 -0.31 -1.22 15.67
CA GLU A 154 -0.04 -1.15 14.23
C GLU A 154 1.45 -0.91 13.96
N GLN A 155 2.10 -0.07 14.75
CA GLN A 155 3.55 0.15 14.66
C GLN A 155 4.33 -1.14 14.87
N GLU A 156 4.00 -1.93 15.89
CA GLU A 156 4.65 -3.21 16.14
C GLU A 156 4.47 -4.20 14.98
N LYS A 157 3.26 -4.28 14.42
CA LYS A 157 2.97 -5.12 13.24
C LYS A 157 3.81 -4.71 12.03
N LEU A 158 3.91 -3.42 11.78
CA LEU A 158 4.69 -2.87 10.67
C LEU A 158 6.20 -3.04 10.90
N ALA A 159 6.72 -2.78 12.11
CA ALA A 159 8.12 -3.01 12.44
C ALA A 159 8.54 -4.46 12.17
N GLN A 160 7.69 -5.42 12.50
CA GLN A 160 7.91 -6.83 12.21
C GLN A 160 7.92 -7.11 10.69
N SER A 161 7.13 -6.37 9.89
CA SER A 161 7.08 -6.52 8.43
C SER A 161 8.33 -6.01 7.72
N PHE A 162 9.01 -5.02 8.31
CA PHE A 162 10.22 -4.42 7.76
C PHE A 162 11.52 -5.10 8.21
N SER A 163 11.50 -5.94 9.25
CA SER A 163 12.69 -6.67 9.67
C SER A 163 13.05 -7.74 8.63
N ASP A 164 14.32 -7.82 8.22
CA ASP A 164 14.84 -8.67 7.13
C ASP A 164 14.56 -10.19 7.30
N ASN A 165 14.11 -10.61 8.47
CA ASN A 165 13.75 -11.99 8.76
C ASN A 165 12.24 -12.27 8.72
N ALA A 166 11.41 -11.29 8.41
CA ALA A 166 9.95 -11.39 8.49
C ALA A 166 9.26 -12.01 7.28
N SER A 167 9.97 -12.67 6.39
CA SER A 167 9.39 -13.44 5.27
C SER A 167 8.36 -14.51 5.70
N ARG A 168 8.03 -14.62 6.98
CA ARG A 168 7.28 -15.78 7.46
C ARG A 168 6.06 -15.57 8.35
N LYS A 169 5.76 -14.43 8.95
CA LYS A 169 4.63 -14.37 9.92
C LYS A 169 4.00 -13.00 10.18
N VAL A 170 3.57 -12.25 9.21
CA VAL A 170 2.66 -11.13 9.50
C VAL A 170 1.28 -11.42 8.93
N LYS A 171 0.31 -11.60 9.80
CA LYS A 171 -1.12 -11.60 9.44
C LYS A 171 -1.54 -10.17 9.13
N GLY A 172 -1.63 -9.85 7.84
CA GLY A 172 -2.12 -8.57 7.35
C GLY A 172 -1.35 -8.15 6.10
N SER A 173 -2.02 -7.66 5.11
CA SER A 173 -1.61 -7.35 3.73
C SER A 173 -0.15 -6.89 3.53
N GLY A 174 0.82 -7.76 3.70
CA GLY A 174 2.24 -7.53 3.40
C GLY A 174 2.52 -7.30 1.92
N MET A 175 1.57 -7.63 1.04
CA MET A 175 1.72 -7.54 -0.41
C MET A 175 1.97 -6.11 -0.88
N GLY A 176 1.25 -5.12 -0.36
CA GLY A 176 1.41 -3.72 -0.78
C GLY A 176 2.81 -3.18 -0.52
N LEU A 177 3.36 -3.42 0.67
CA LEU A 177 4.73 -3.02 1.02
C LEU A 177 5.78 -3.85 0.28
N PHE A 178 5.53 -5.13 0.07
CA PHE A 178 6.41 -5.98 -0.74
C PHE A 178 6.48 -5.48 -2.20
N VAL A 179 5.35 -5.10 -2.79
CA VAL A 179 5.29 -4.48 -4.13
C VAL A 179 6.09 -3.18 -4.14
N VAL A 180 5.86 -2.28 -3.18
CA VAL A 180 6.60 -1.01 -3.05
C VAL A 180 8.10 -1.27 -2.98
N LYS A 181 8.55 -2.14 -2.08
CA LYS A 181 9.97 -2.50 -1.94
C LYS A 181 10.56 -3.01 -3.25
N SER A 182 9.88 -3.97 -3.91
CA SER A 182 10.35 -4.55 -5.18
C SER A 182 10.46 -3.51 -6.30
N LEU A 183 9.52 -2.56 -6.37
CA LEU A 183 9.52 -1.49 -7.36
C LEU A 183 10.59 -0.44 -7.08
N LEU A 184 10.79 -0.05 -5.83
CA LEU A 184 11.85 0.89 -5.42
C LEU A 184 13.25 0.30 -5.71
N GLU A 185 13.45 -0.98 -5.41
CA GLU A 185 14.68 -1.70 -5.75
C GLU A 185 14.90 -1.78 -7.28
N HIS A 186 13.84 -2.02 -8.06
CA HIS A 186 13.90 -2.01 -9.52
C HIS A 186 14.29 -0.63 -10.07
N GLU A 187 13.69 0.43 -9.57
CA GLU A 187 13.99 1.82 -9.94
C GLU A 187 15.29 2.34 -9.33
N LYS A 188 15.94 1.56 -8.44
CA LYS A 188 17.15 1.93 -7.69
C LYS A 188 16.96 3.19 -6.85
N LEU A 189 15.75 3.37 -6.30
CA LEU A 189 15.42 4.45 -5.39
C LEU A 189 15.73 4.03 -3.96
N ALA A 190 16.44 4.89 -3.23
CA ALA A 190 16.64 4.71 -1.80
C ALA A 190 15.33 5.04 -1.05
N TYR A 191 15.09 4.30 0.01
CA TYR A 191 13.93 4.50 0.86
C TYR A 191 14.25 4.14 2.30
N ARG A 192 13.51 4.73 3.21
CA ARG A 192 13.58 4.44 4.64
C ARG A 192 12.21 4.67 5.28
N PHE A 193 12.03 4.18 6.48
CA PHE A 193 10.85 4.48 7.28
C PHE A 193 11.26 4.86 8.70
N GLU A 194 10.46 5.70 9.32
CA GLU A 194 10.63 6.14 10.70
C GLU A 194 9.35 5.86 11.47
N MET A 195 9.50 5.42 12.70
CA MET A 195 8.41 5.24 13.65
C MET A 195 8.66 6.15 14.83
N GLU A 196 7.78 7.09 15.01
CA GLU A 196 7.73 7.96 16.20
C GLU A 196 6.44 7.66 16.96
N GLU A 197 6.28 8.26 18.16
CA GLU A 197 5.04 8.10 18.93
C GLU A 197 3.79 8.33 18.09
N ASN A 198 3.03 7.26 17.85
CA ASN A 198 1.77 7.25 17.09
C ASN A 198 1.87 7.71 15.62
N ARG A 199 3.05 7.70 15.01
CA ARG A 199 3.26 8.07 13.60
C ARG A 199 4.19 7.09 12.91
N LEU A 200 3.86 6.78 11.66
CA LEU A 200 4.71 6.07 10.73
C LEU A 200 4.97 6.97 9.54
N THR A 201 6.23 7.17 9.21
CA THR A 201 6.65 7.95 8.04
C THR A 201 7.48 7.09 7.10
N PHE A 202 7.08 7.04 5.85
CA PHE A 202 7.83 6.39 4.78
C PHE A 202 8.48 7.46 3.90
N PHE A 203 9.78 7.34 3.66
CA PHE A 203 10.57 8.28 2.86
C PHE A 203 11.07 7.62 1.58
N ILE A 204 11.05 8.38 0.48
CA ILE A 204 11.66 8.00 -0.79
C ILE A 204 12.62 9.11 -1.21
N ASP A 205 13.87 8.75 -1.46
CA ASP A 205 14.88 9.66 -2.01
C ASP A 205 14.85 9.61 -3.53
N PHE A 206 14.60 10.77 -4.15
CA PHE A 206 14.64 10.91 -5.60
C PHE A 206 15.94 11.58 -6.03
N PRO A 207 16.66 10.97 -7.00
CA PRO A 207 17.79 11.65 -7.58
C PRO A 207 17.33 13.00 -8.16
N LYS A 208 17.96 14.08 -7.73
CA LYS A 208 17.66 15.43 -8.24
C LYS A 208 17.81 15.40 -9.76
N VAL A 209 16.78 15.82 -10.47
CA VAL A 209 16.88 16.08 -11.90
C VAL A 209 17.90 17.20 -12.04
N ALA A 210 19.04 16.92 -12.70
CA ALA A 210 20.02 17.95 -13.01
C ALA A 210 19.28 19.04 -13.83
N GLN A 211 19.23 20.25 -13.28
CA GLN A 211 18.76 21.40 -14.03
C GLN A 211 19.92 21.78 -14.96
N ASP A 212 19.76 21.46 -16.25
CA ASP A 212 20.61 22.00 -17.32
C ASP A 212 20.33 23.49 -17.54
#